data_c43ea6f0e653e1964e091aba844d14fc
#
_entry.id   c43ea6f0e653e1964e091aba844d14fc
#
_cell.length_a   1.000
_cell.length_b   1.000
_cell.length_c   1.000
_cell.angle_alpha   90.00
_cell.angle_beta   90.00
_cell.angle_gamma   90.00
#
_symmetry.space_group_name_H-M   'P 1'
#
loop_
_entity.id
_entity.type
_entity.pdbx_description
1 polymer ?
#
loop_
_entity_poly.entity_id
_entity_poly.type
_entity_poly.pdbx_seq_one_letter_code
_entity_poly.pdbx_strand_id
1 'polypeptide(L)'
;MLENDIRLAVKAALDEDLGHQDPNSSLSLSQRFDADITAMLIPAEKIAQASLITREEGVFCGKAWAEQVFNQLGGEVALHWHVDDGDLVVPNQLLCELEGPARAILTGERTAMNFIQTLSGVASLTKRYVDKLSGTHTRLLDTRKTIPGLRTAQKYAVTCGGGQNHRIGLFDAFLIKENHIMACGSIDKAVKAARKLHADKPVEVEVESIDELTQALDAQSDIVMLDNFDVTMMLEAVELNNRYKAKGLGVKLEVSGDVTIDTISNFAKTGVDYISVGALTKHVRALDLSLRLK
;
A
#
# COMPACT_ATOMS: atom_id res chain seq x y z
N MET A 1 -4.91 0.09 14.78
CA MET A 1 -5.47 -0.39 13.49
C MET A 1 -4.48 -1.32 12.80
N LEU A 2 -3.30 -0.86 12.41
CA LEU A 2 -2.30 -1.64 11.67
C LEU A 2 -1.94 -2.98 12.34
N GLU A 3 -1.61 -2.98 13.61
CA GLU A 3 -1.23 -4.19 14.38
C GLU A 3 -2.31 -5.28 14.35
N ASN A 4 -3.58 -4.89 14.53
CA ASN A 4 -4.69 -5.84 14.46
C ASN A 4 -4.88 -6.40 13.03
N ASP A 5 -4.71 -5.58 12.01
CA ASP A 5 -4.81 -6.01 10.60
C ASP A 5 -3.68 -6.97 10.24
N ILE A 6 -2.44 -6.70 10.72
CA ILE A 6 -1.30 -7.63 10.59
C ILE A 6 -1.66 -8.98 11.20
N ARG A 7 -2.12 -8.97 12.44
CA ARG A 7 -2.48 -10.21 13.18
C ARG A 7 -3.54 -11.03 12.44
N LEU A 8 -4.58 -10.38 11.90
CA LEU A 8 -5.66 -11.04 11.17
C LEU A 8 -5.21 -11.55 9.81
N ALA A 9 -4.44 -10.76 9.06
CA ALA A 9 -3.91 -11.16 7.76
C ALA A 9 -2.97 -12.37 7.87
N VAL A 10 -2.08 -12.36 8.86
CA VAL A 10 -1.16 -13.47 9.12
C VAL A 10 -1.92 -14.72 9.56
N LYS A 11 -2.95 -14.56 10.43
CA LYS A 11 -3.80 -15.71 10.81
C LYS A 11 -4.44 -16.35 9.58
N ALA A 12 -5.03 -15.53 8.70
CA ALA A 12 -5.70 -16.04 7.51
C ALA A 12 -4.73 -16.76 6.56
N ALA A 13 -3.50 -16.23 6.39
CA ALA A 13 -2.49 -16.85 5.54
C ALA A 13 -1.93 -18.16 6.13
N LEU A 14 -1.76 -18.24 7.45
CA LEU A 14 -1.38 -19.50 8.11
C LEU A 14 -2.51 -20.53 8.06
N ASP A 15 -3.76 -20.10 8.25
CA ASP A 15 -4.92 -21.00 8.16
C ASP A 15 -5.06 -21.55 6.73
N GLU A 16 -4.77 -20.76 5.69
CA GLU A 16 -4.73 -21.21 4.29
C GLU A 16 -3.66 -22.28 4.06
N ASP A 17 -2.44 -22.03 4.53
CA ASP A 17 -1.28 -22.92 4.31
C ASP A 17 -1.39 -24.23 5.11
N LEU A 18 -2.01 -24.20 6.28
CA LEU A 18 -2.21 -25.34 7.16
C LEU A 18 -3.55 -26.07 6.96
N GLY A 19 -4.33 -25.67 5.95
CA GLY A 19 -5.60 -26.30 5.60
C GLY A 19 -6.74 -26.07 6.59
N HIS A 20 -6.64 -25.07 7.47
CA HIS A 20 -7.66 -24.75 8.46
C HIS A 20 -8.69 -23.77 7.91
N GLN A 21 -9.92 -24.24 7.71
CA GLN A 21 -10.96 -23.45 7.05
C GLN A 21 -12.10 -22.98 7.97
N ASP A 22 -12.10 -23.34 9.26
CA ASP A 22 -13.12 -22.86 10.18
C ASP A 22 -12.75 -21.52 10.81
N PRO A 23 -13.38 -20.40 10.40
CA PRO A 23 -13.06 -19.07 10.91
C PRO A 23 -13.40 -18.90 12.42
N ASN A 24 -14.23 -19.78 12.98
CA ASN A 24 -14.68 -19.71 14.36
C ASN A 24 -13.85 -20.57 15.32
N SER A 25 -12.90 -21.35 14.80
CA SER A 25 -11.99 -22.12 15.62
C SER A 25 -10.54 -21.66 15.44
N SER A 26 -9.66 -22.03 16.35
CA SER A 26 -8.22 -21.82 16.24
C SER A 26 -7.53 -23.15 16.46
N LEU A 27 -6.59 -23.50 15.56
CA LEU A 27 -5.69 -24.63 15.80
C LEU A 27 -4.83 -24.32 17.04
N SER A 28 -4.67 -25.31 17.92
CA SER A 28 -3.60 -25.29 18.91
C SER A 28 -2.24 -25.31 18.23
N LEU A 29 -1.17 -24.92 18.91
CA LEU A 29 0.20 -24.97 18.33
C LEU A 29 0.57 -26.37 17.86
N SER A 30 0.26 -27.42 18.65
CA SER A 30 0.50 -28.79 18.23
C SER A 30 -0.25 -29.16 16.95
N GLN A 31 -1.52 -28.81 16.84
CA GLN A 31 -2.30 -29.07 15.62
C GLN A 31 -1.77 -28.33 14.39
N ARG A 32 -1.21 -27.12 14.56
CA ARG A 32 -0.55 -26.38 13.46
C ARG A 32 0.69 -27.11 12.94
N PHE A 33 1.54 -27.61 13.85
CA PHE A 33 2.73 -28.36 13.44
C PHE A 33 2.38 -29.74 12.88
N ASP A 34 1.34 -30.40 13.39
CA ASP A 34 0.87 -31.68 12.87
C ASP A 34 0.23 -31.56 11.47
N ALA A 35 -0.23 -30.37 11.10
CA ALA A 35 -0.78 -30.09 9.76
C ALA A 35 0.32 -29.98 8.68
N ASP A 36 1.55 -29.58 9.04
CA ASP A 36 2.71 -29.60 8.13
C ASP A 36 3.34 -30.99 8.13
N ILE A 37 2.81 -31.87 7.28
CA ILE A 37 3.25 -33.28 7.18
C ILE A 37 4.73 -33.42 6.79
N THR A 38 5.32 -32.44 6.12
CA THR A 38 6.72 -32.45 5.73
C THR A 38 7.62 -32.07 6.91
N ALA A 39 7.25 -31.07 7.67
CA ALA A 39 7.98 -30.67 8.87
C ALA A 39 7.99 -31.80 9.94
N MET A 40 6.97 -32.66 9.96
CA MET A 40 6.94 -33.85 10.85
C MET A 40 8.09 -34.84 10.61
N LEU A 41 8.76 -34.82 9.46
CA LEU A 41 9.97 -35.62 9.19
C LEU A 41 11.16 -35.19 10.06
N ILE A 42 11.11 -33.99 10.63
CA ILE A 42 12.17 -33.43 11.46
C ILE A 42 11.87 -33.74 12.93
N PRO A 43 12.86 -34.16 13.73
CA PRO A 43 12.69 -34.34 15.16
C PRO A 43 12.15 -33.05 15.82
N ALA A 44 11.18 -33.19 16.76
CA ALA A 44 10.51 -32.02 17.36
C ALA A 44 11.47 -31.12 18.15
N GLU A 45 12.50 -31.72 18.76
CA GLU A 45 13.52 -31.03 19.54
C GLU A 45 14.65 -30.40 18.69
N LYS A 46 14.61 -30.59 17.36
CA LYS A 46 15.66 -30.07 16.48
C LYS A 46 15.61 -28.55 16.42
N ILE A 47 16.70 -27.94 16.86
CA ILE A 47 16.96 -26.49 16.67
C ILE A 47 17.73 -26.31 15.36
N ALA A 48 17.42 -25.24 14.64
CA ALA A 48 18.10 -24.87 13.40
C ALA A 48 18.36 -23.38 13.33
N GLN A 49 19.29 -23.00 12.48
CA GLN A 49 19.52 -21.65 12.05
C GLN A 49 19.18 -21.52 10.56
N ALA A 50 18.66 -20.37 10.16
CA ALA A 50 18.37 -20.07 8.76
C ALA A 50 18.81 -18.66 8.41
N SER A 51 19.03 -18.41 7.12
CA SER A 51 19.34 -17.08 6.59
C SER A 51 18.38 -16.72 5.48
N LEU A 52 17.75 -15.55 5.60
CA LEU A 52 16.91 -14.93 4.58
C LEU A 52 17.75 -13.91 3.81
N ILE A 53 17.82 -14.06 2.49
CA ILE A 53 18.52 -13.14 1.58
C ILE A 53 17.58 -12.66 0.47
N THR A 54 17.84 -11.49 -0.10
CA THR A 54 17.27 -11.08 -1.39
C THR A 54 18.17 -11.50 -2.54
N ARG A 55 17.57 -11.84 -3.69
CA ARG A 55 18.30 -12.16 -4.94
C ARG A 55 18.36 -10.99 -5.91
N GLU A 56 17.59 -9.95 -5.67
CA GLU A 56 17.52 -8.76 -6.52
C GLU A 56 17.52 -7.48 -5.68
N GLU A 57 17.77 -6.35 -6.33
CA GLU A 57 17.68 -5.02 -5.71
C GLU A 57 16.22 -4.61 -5.48
N GLY A 58 15.96 -3.83 -4.45
CA GLY A 58 14.63 -3.31 -4.16
C GLY A 58 14.57 -2.51 -2.88
N VAL A 59 13.33 -2.29 -2.41
CA VAL A 59 13.03 -1.71 -1.09
C VAL A 59 12.45 -2.83 -0.23
N PHE A 60 13.06 -3.09 0.90
CA PHE A 60 12.59 -4.08 1.86
C PHE A 60 11.32 -3.60 2.56
N CYS A 61 10.34 -4.50 2.72
CA CYS A 61 9.11 -4.23 3.47
C CYS A 61 8.44 -5.52 3.91
N GLY A 62 7.89 -5.55 5.14
CA GLY A 62 7.11 -6.66 5.65
C GLY A 62 7.63 -7.29 6.92
N LYS A 63 8.58 -6.65 7.61
CA LYS A 63 9.19 -7.09 8.87
C LYS A 63 8.14 -7.51 9.90
N ALA A 64 7.18 -6.63 10.20
CA ALA A 64 6.16 -6.90 11.20
C ALA A 64 5.23 -8.09 10.85
N TRP A 65 4.99 -8.35 9.57
CA TRP A 65 4.22 -9.52 9.13
C TRP A 65 5.01 -10.82 9.35
N ALA A 66 6.29 -10.84 9.00
CA ALA A 66 7.15 -12.00 9.22
C ALA A 66 7.30 -12.32 10.72
N GLU A 67 7.52 -11.31 11.56
CA GLU A 67 7.55 -11.47 13.01
C GLU A 67 6.23 -12.06 13.54
N GLN A 68 5.10 -11.56 13.03
CA GLN A 68 3.79 -12.05 13.45
C GLN A 68 3.53 -13.50 13.00
N VAL A 69 4.09 -13.97 11.88
CA VAL A 69 4.03 -15.38 11.47
C VAL A 69 4.65 -16.26 12.55
N PHE A 70 5.89 -15.98 12.94
CA PHE A 70 6.60 -16.78 13.93
C PHE A 70 6.02 -16.64 15.34
N ASN A 71 5.48 -15.46 15.67
CA ASN A 71 4.74 -15.27 16.92
C ASN A 71 3.47 -16.16 16.97
N GLN A 72 2.74 -16.31 15.88
CA GLN A 72 1.57 -17.19 15.82
C GLN A 72 1.92 -18.67 15.73
N LEU A 73 3.17 -19.01 15.44
CA LEU A 73 3.73 -20.36 15.48
C LEU A 73 4.46 -20.65 16.80
N GLY A 74 4.14 -19.94 17.87
CA GLY A 74 4.64 -20.23 19.22
C GLY A 74 5.66 -19.22 19.75
N GLY A 75 6.21 -18.35 18.91
CA GLY A 75 7.13 -17.29 19.33
C GLY A 75 8.53 -17.76 19.74
N GLU A 76 8.89 -19.02 19.45
CA GLU A 76 10.19 -19.60 19.83
C GLU A 76 11.29 -19.38 18.77
N VAL A 77 10.95 -18.78 17.62
CA VAL A 77 11.92 -18.44 16.58
C VAL A 77 12.39 -16.99 16.81
N ALA A 78 13.66 -16.83 17.09
CA ALA A 78 14.31 -15.53 17.15
C ALA A 78 14.64 -15.04 15.74
N LEU A 79 14.32 -13.76 15.44
CA LEU A 79 14.62 -13.10 14.17
C LEU A 79 15.62 -11.97 14.42
N HIS A 80 16.78 -12.07 13.80
CA HIS A 80 17.84 -11.06 13.86
C HIS A 80 17.89 -10.30 12.53
N TRP A 81 17.23 -9.15 12.48
CA TRP A 81 17.13 -8.33 11.28
C TRP A 81 18.39 -7.48 11.05
N HIS A 82 18.83 -7.40 9.81
CA HIS A 82 19.92 -6.54 9.33
C HIS A 82 19.40 -5.36 8.49
N VAL A 83 18.08 -5.26 8.33
CA VAL A 83 17.38 -4.23 7.55
C VAL A 83 16.10 -3.82 8.27
N ASP A 84 15.63 -2.62 7.96
CA ASP A 84 14.32 -2.12 8.38
C ASP A 84 13.43 -1.84 7.16
N ASP A 85 12.09 -1.77 7.39
CA ASP A 85 11.14 -1.45 6.33
C ASP A 85 11.45 -0.07 5.72
N GLY A 86 11.59 -0.02 4.40
CA GLY A 86 12.00 1.16 3.65
C GLY A 86 13.47 1.20 3.23
N ASP A 87 14.30 0.29 3.75
CA ASP A 87 15.71 0.21 3.36
C ASP A 87 15.87 -0.29 1.92
N LEU A 88 16.85 0.30 1.23
CA LEU A 88 17.30 -0.20 -0.07
C LEU A 88 18.15 -1.45 0.14
N VAL A 89 17.86 -2.50 -0.61
CA VAL A 89 18.58 -3.76 -0.56
C VAL A 89 19.18 -4.10 -1.93
N VAL A 90 20.28 -4.86 -1.90
CA VAL A 90 21.04 -5.25 -3.10
C VAL A 90 21.10 -6.78 -3.24
N PRO A 91 21.34 -7.33 -4.43
CA PRO A 91 21.38 -8.78 -4.65
C PRO A 91 22.35 -9.50 -3.70
N ASN A 92 21.88 -10.63 -3.13
CA ASN A 92 22.57 -11.47 -2.15
C ASN A 92 22.79 -10.83 -0.77
N GLN A 93 22.13 -9.70 -0.47
CA GLN A 93 22.18 -9.12 0.86
C GLN A 93 21.44 -10.01 1.87
N LEU A 94 22.08 -10.22 3.03
CA LEU A 94 21.46 -10.85 4.19
C LEU A 94 20.46 -9.89 4.80
N LEU A 95 19.20 -10.34 4.93
CA LEU A 95 18.09 -9.56 5.46
C LEU A 95 17.80 -9.92 6.91
N CYS A 96 17.78 -11.24 7.21
CA CYS A 96 17.47 -11.75 8.54
C CYS A 96 18.15 -13.08 8.79
N GLU A 97 18.60 -13.31 10.01
CA GLU A 97 18.95 -14.63 10.52
C GLU A 97 17.86 -15.10 11.48
N LEU A 98 17.48 -16.37 11.33
CA LEU A 98 16.47 -17.01 12.16
C LEU A 98 17.13 -18.10 12.99
N GLU A 99 16.75 -18.24 14.27
CA GLU A 99 17.20 -19.31 15.13
C GLU A 99 16.03 -19.82 15.99
N GLY A 100 15.82 -21.13 16.03
CA GLY A 100 14.74 -21.73 16.81
C GLY A 100 14.37 -23.14 16.38
N PRO A 101 13.20 -23.65 16.81
CA PRO A 101 12.71 -24.96 16.42
C PRO A 101 12.62 -25.10 14.89
N ALA A 102 13.32 -26.12 14.34
CA ALA A 102 13.41 -26.30 12.89
C ALA A 102 12.02 -26.45 12.23
N ARG A 103 11.09 -27.14 12.89
CA ARG A 103 9.70 -27.25 12.41
C ARG A 103 9.03 -25.90 12.27
N ALA A 104 9.14 -25.04 13.29
CA ALA A 104 8.54 -23.70 13.28
C ALA A 104 9.10 -22.80 12.16
N ILE A 105 10.44 -22.85 11.95
CA ILE A 105 11.08 -22.11 10.86
C ILE A 105 10.53 -22.57 9.51
N LEU A 106 10.46 -23.87 9.25
CA LEU A 106 10.02 -24.42 7.96
C LEU A 106 8.52 -24.20 7.72
N THR A 107 7.69 -24.42 8.73
CA THR A 107 6.23 -24.17 8.63
C THR A 107 5.92 -22.70 8.37
N GLY A 108 6.68 -21.78 8.98
CA GLY A 108 6.47 -20.32 8.80
C GLY A 108 7.13 -19.72 7.57
N GLU A 109 8.12 -20.40 6.98
CA GLU A 109 8.96 -19.89 5.89
C GLU A 109 8.15 -19.30 4.76
N ARG A 110 7.26 -20.09 4.16
CA ARG A 110 6.53 -19.69 2.96
C ARG A 110 5.60 -18.52 3.23
N THR A 111 4.83 -18.58 4.30
CA THR A 111 3.92 -17.51 4.70
C THR A 111 4.67 -16.20 5.00
N ALA A 112 5.77 -16.24 5.74
CA ALA A 112 6.59 -15.06 6.03
C ALA A 112 7.19 -14.47 4.74
N MET A 113 7.77 -15.31 3.88
CA MET A 113 8.33 -14.87 2.61
C MET A 113 7.27 -14.27 1.68
N ASN A 114 6.06 -14.84 1.63
CA ASN A 114 4.98 -14.33 0.80
C ASN A 114 4.59 -12.89 1.17
N PHE A 115 4.55 -12.55 2.45
CA PHE A 115 4.35 -11.16 2.88
C PHE A 115 5.53 -10.28 2.48
N ILE A 116 6.75 -10.64 2.85
CA ILE A 116 7.94 -9.82 2.56
C ILE A 116 8.09 -9.58 1.06
N GLN A 117 8.04 -10.63 0.23
CA GLN A 117 8.25 -10.51 -1.22
C GLN A 117 7.18 -9.63 -1.89
N THR A 118 5.90 -9.77 -1.45
CA THR A 118 4.78 -9.00 -2.00
C THR A 118 4.87 -7.54 -1.59
N LEU A 119 5.10 -7.25 -0.31
CA LEU A 119 5.17 -5.89 0.21
C LEU A 119 6.42 -5.17 -0.27
N SER A 120 7.58 -5.85 -0.31
CA SER A 120 8.81 -5.31 -0.92
C SER A 120 8.64 -5.01 -2.40
N GLY A 121 7.87 -5.82 -3.13
CA GLY A 121 7.53 -5.56 -4.53
C GLY A 121 6.73 -4.25 -4.69
N VAL A 122 5.73 -4.01 -3.84
CA VAL A 122 4.96 -2.76 -3.81
C VAL A 122 5.85 -1.57 -3.45
N ALA A 123 6.66 -1.69 -2.40
CA ALA A 123 7.57 -0.63 -1.95
C ALA A 123 8.60 -0.29 -3.03
N SER A 124 9.19 -1.30 -3.68
CA SER A 124 10.17 -1.12 -4.78
C SER A 124 9.56 -0.43 -5.99
N LEU A 125 8.35 -0.84 -6.41
CA LEU A 125 7.65 -0.15 -7.50
C LEU A 125 7.35 1.30 -7.13
N THR A 126 6.86 1.53 -5.91
CA THR A 126 6.57 2.88 -5.41
C THR A 126 7.82 3.76 -5.45
N LYS A 127 8.95 3.26 -4.95
CA LYS A 127 10.23 3.99 -4.98
C LYS A 127 10.61 4.42 -6.40
N ARG A 128 10.47 3.55 -7.38
CA ARG A 128 10.76 3.87 -8.80
C ARG A 128 9.88 5.02 -9.31
N TYR A 129 8.60 5.07 -8.93
CA TYR A 129 7.71 6.19 -9.27
C TYR A 129 8.08 7.47 -8.53
N VAL A 130 8.39 7.38 -7.23
CA VAL A 130 8.81 8.53 -6.40
C VAL A 130 10.08 9.16 -6.95
N ASP A 131 11.06 8.36 -7.40
CA ASP A 131 12.31 8.85 -7.98
C ASP A 131 12.06 9.68 -9.25
N LYS A 132 11.04 9.36 -10.03
CA LYS A 132 10.62 10.14 -11.21
C LYS A 132 10.03 11.50 -10.87
N LEU A 133 9.62 11.72 -9.61
CA LEU A 133 9.09 13.01 -9.13
C LEU A 133 10.18 13.91 -8.52
N SER A 134 11.44 13.45 -8.50
CA SER A 134 12.56 14.21 -7.97
C SER A 134 12.67 15.60 -8.60
N GLY A 135 12.90 16.64 -7.78
CA GLY A 135 12.97 18.03 -8.21
C GLY A 135 11.60 18.73 -8.37
N THR A 136 10.50 18.05 -8.08
CA THR A 136 9.14 18.64 -8.03
C THR A 136 8.59 18.64 -6.61
N HIS A 137 7.50 19.39 -6.36
CA HIS A 137 6.77 19.35 -5.09
C HIS A 137 5.64 18.29 -5.09
N THR A 138 5.35 17.70 -6.25
CA THR A 138 4.29 16.72 -6.43
C THR A 138 4.52 15.48 -5.57
N ARG A 139 3.45 14.94 -4.97
CA ARG A 139 3.49 13.71 -4.17
C ARG A 139 2.76 12.58 -4.89
N LEU A 140 3.33 11.39 -4.78
CA LEU A 140 2.74 10.16 -5.29
C LEU A 140 1.72 9.61 -4.32
N LEU A 141 0.50 9.32 -4.78
CA LEU A 141 -0.54 8.67 -4.00
C LEU A 141 -0.81 7.25 -4.53
N ASP A 142 -1.19 6.36 -3.61
CA ASP A 142 -1.82 5.10 -3.95
C ASP A 142 -3.31 5.28 -4.29
N THR A 143 -4.03 4.18 -4.44
CA THR A 143 -5.48 4.18 -4.67
C THR A 143 -6.15 3.06 -3.86
N ARG A 144 -7.47 2.87 -4.04
CA ARG A 144 -8.21 1.72 -3.53
C ARG A 144 -8.18 0.49 -4.46
N LYS A 145 -7.42 0.53 -5.55
CA LYS A 145 -7.21 -0.61 -6.48
C LYS A 145 -6.15 -1.56 -5.89
N THR A 146 -6.51 -2.25 -4.80
CA THR A 146 -5.63 -3.13 -4.01
C THR A 146 -6.04 -4.59 -4.16
N ILE A 147 -5.15 -5.52 -3.83
CA ILE A 147 -5.50 -6.93 -3.66
C ILE A 147 -6.50 -7.05 -2.51
N PRO A 148 -7.63 -7.76 -2.69
CA PRO A 148 -8.60 -7.97 -1.63
C PRO A 148 -7.95 -8.56 -0.36
N GLY A 149 -8.30 -8.02 0.81
CA GLY A 149 -7.74 -8.44 2.09
C GLY A 149 -6.34 -7.87 2.44
N LEU A 150 -5.58 -7.33 1.47
CA LEU A 150 -4.23 -6.82 1.69
C LEU A 150 -4.10 -5.30 1.61
N ARG A 151 -5.21 -4.55 1.63
CA ARG A 151 -5.16 -3.08 1.44
C ARG A 151 -4.28 -2.38 2.45
N THR A 152 -4.44 -2.66 3.74
CA THR A 152 -3.63 -2.03 4.79
C THR A 152 -2.15 -2.32 4.61
N ALA A 153 -1.81 -3.58 4.30
CA ALA A 153 -0.43 -4.00 4.06
C ALA A 153 0.18 -3.33 2.82
N GLN A 154 -0.56 -3.30 1.69
CA GLN A 154 -0.07 -2.66 0.47
C GLN A 154 0.08 -1.14 0.61
N LYS A 155 -0.86 -0.48 1.30
CA LYS A 155 -0.77 0.95 1.56
C LYS A 155 0.40 1.29 2.51
N TYR A 156 0.67 0.45 3.50
CA TYR A 156 1.88 0.55 4.31
C TYR A 156 3.15 0.44 3.44
N ALA A 157 3.21 -0.55 2.55
CA ALA A 157 4.33 -0.73 1.64
C ALA A 157 4.56 0.47 0.70
N VAL A 158 3.48 1.15 0.28
CA VAL A 158 3.58 2.41 -0.48
C VAL A 158 4.31 3.47 0.35
N THR A 159 4.04 3.60 1.65
CA THR A 159 4.77 4.56 2.50
C THR A 159 6.24 4.20 2.67
N CYS A 160 6.57 2.90 2.77
CA CYS A 160 7.96 2.42 2.79
C CYS A 160 8.71 2.75 1.49
N GLY A 161 8.03 2.77 0.35
CA GLY A 161 8.59 3.20 -0.94
C GLY A 161 8.67 4.73 -1.13
N GLY A 162 8.27 5.53 -0.12
CA GLY A 162 8.29 7.00 -0.15
C GLY A 162 7.04 7.65 -0.78
N GLY A 163 5.99 6.88 -1.10
CA GLY A 163 4.69 7.40 -1.51
C GLY A 163 3.82 7.82 -0.31
N GLN A 164 2.64 8.31 -0.59
CA GLN A 164 1.63 8.66 0.40
C GLN A 164 0.33 7.90 0.14
N ASN A 165 -0.48 7.74 1.17
CA ASN A 165 -1.77 7.09 1.04
C ASN A 165 -2.86 8.08 0.64
N HIS A 166 -3.60 7.76 -0.41
CA HIS A 166 -4.96 8.27 -0.63
C HIS A 166 -5.90 7.64 0.42
N ARG A 167 -7.16 8.06 0.47
CA ARG A 167 -8.14 7.48 1.42
C ARG A 167 -8.05 5.95 1.47
N ILE A 168 -8.16 5.41 2.69
CA ILE A 168 -8.04 3.98 2.96
C ILE A 168 -9.32 3.24 2.56
N GLY A 169 -10.47 3.86 2.82
CA GLY A 169 -11.77 3.23 2.59
C GLY A 169 -12.83 4.20 2.09
N LEU A 170 -14.09 3.86 2.36
CA LEU A 170 -15.25 4.71 2.04
C LEU A 170 -15.65 5.59 3.24
N PHE A 171 -14.93 5.49 4.35
CA PHE A 171 -15.29 6.06 5.64
C PHE A 171 -14.39 7.24 6.06
N ASP A 172 -13.26 7.46 5.40
CA ASP A 172 -12.24 8.42 5.86
C ASP A 172 -12.19 9.72 5.06
N ALA A 173 -12.67 9.72 3.79
CA ALA A 173 -12.81 10.94 2.98
C ALA A 173 -13.91 10.78 1.94
N PHE A 174 -14.54 11.90 1.57
CA PHE A 174 -15.42 11.94 0.40
C PHE A 174 -14.59 11.99 -0.88
N LEU A 175 -15.01 11.20 -1.88
CA LEU A 175 -14.60 11.34 -3.28
C LEU A 175 -15.88 11.37 -4.10
N ILE A 176 -16.26 12.56 -4.49
CA ILE A 176 -17.47 12.87 -5.26
C ILE A 176 -17.15 12.68 -6.74
N LYS A 177 -17.88 11.82 -7.42
CA LYS A 177 -17.72 11.44 -8.83
C LYS A 177 -18.97 11.82 -9.62
N GLU A 178 -18.91 11.67 -10.95
CA GLU A 178 -19.99 12.03 -11.88
C GLU A 178 -21.37 11.52 -11.43
N ASN A 179 -21.46 10.27 -10.98
CA ASN A 179 -22.73 9.70 -10.52
C ASN A 179 -23.27 10.36 -9.24
N HIS A 180 -22.38 10.80 -8.33
CA HIS A 180 -22.79 11.53 -7.12
C HIS A 180 -23.24 12.94 -7.49
N ILE A 181 -22.53 13.63 -8.41
CA ILE A 181 -22.86 14.95 -8.90
C ILE A 181 -24.24 14.94 -9.57
N MET A 182 -24.48 13.96 -10.46
CA MET A 182 -25.76 13.77 -11.13
C MET A 182 -26.90 13.54 -10.13
N ALA A 183 -26.70 12.67 -9.14
CA ALA A 183 -27.71 12.38 -8.12
C ALA A 183 -28.01 13.57 -7.21
N CYS A 184 -27.01 14.40 -6.88
CA CYS A 184 -27.17 15.63 -6.08
C CYS A 184 -27.67 16.83 -6.91
N GLY A 185 -27.51 16.77 -8.24
CA GLY A 185 -27.92 17.78 -9.21
C GLY A 185 -26.89 18.86 -9.52
N SER A 186 -25.78 18.98 -8.77
CA SER A 186 -24.61 19.81 -9.10
C SER A 186 -23.44 19.53 -8.16
N ILE A 187 -22.22 19.94 -8.53
CA ILE A 187 -21.01 19.87 -7.69
C ILE A 187 -21.21 20.65 -6.39
N ASP A 188 -21.71 21.88 -6.44
CA ASP A 188 -21.99 22.74 -5.27
C ASP A 188 -22.93 22.04 -4.26
N LYS A 189 -24.03 21.45 -4.75
CA LYS A 189 -24.96 20.71 -3.89
C LYS A 189 -24.32 19.48 -3.27
N ALA A 190 -23.49 18.74 -4.03
CA ALA A 190 -22.81 17.55 -3.53
C ALA A 190 -21.79 17.90 -2.44
N VAL A 191 -20.96 18.95 -2.64
CA VAL A 191 -20.00 19.44 -1.65
C VAL A 191 -20.70 19.93 -0.38
N LYS A 192 -21.78 20.74 -0.52
CA LYS A 192 -22.58 21.20 0.63
C LYS A 192 -23.20 20.03 1.40
N ALA A 193 -23.69 19.01 0.71
CA ALA A 193 -24.25 17.82 1.34
C ALA A 193 -23.16 17.04 2.11
N ALA A 194 -21.96 16.86 1.53
CA ALA A 194 -20.83 16.21 2.18
C ALA A 194 -20.42 16.94 3.47
N ARG A 195 -20.27 18.27 3.40
CA ARG A 195 -19.94 19.12 4.57
C ARG A 195 -21.02 19.06 5.68
N LYS A 196 -22.30 18.94 5.28
CA LYS A 196 -23.39 18.80 6.25
C LYS A 196 -23.41 17.43 6.94
N LEU A 197 -23.03 16.37 6.22
CA LEU A 197 -23.00 15.00 6.75
C LEU A 197 -21.81 14.79 7.69
N HIS A 198 -20.60 15.22 7.28
CA HIS A 198 -19.37 15.04 8.03
C HIS A 198 -18.44 16.24 7.77
N ALA A 199 -18.57 17.29 8.60
CA ALA A 199 -17.79 18.52 8.45
C ALA A 199 -16.28 18.35 8.69
N ASP A 200 -15.89 17.27 9.37
CA ASP A 200 -14.52 16.90 9.73
C ASP A 200 -13.80 16.07 8.65
N LYS A 201 -14.52 15.63 7.61
CA LYS A 201 -13.94 14.79 6.56
C LYS A 201 -13.52 15.64 5.34
N PRO A 202 -12.35 15.33 4.75
CA PRO A 202 -11.94 15.95 3.48
C PRO A 202 -12.95 15.65 2.38
N VAL A 203 -13.17 16.64 1.53
CA VAL A 203 -14.05 16.54 0.35
C VAL A 203 -13.21 16.71 -0.92
N GLU A 204 -13.11 15.64 -1.66
CA GLU A 204 -12.49 15.60 -2.98
C GLU A 204 -13.56 15.47 -4.05
N VAL A 205 -13.39 16.20 -5.16
CA VAL A 205 -14.28 16.18 -6.33
C VAL A 205 -13.48 15.74 -7.55
N GLU A 206 -13.94 14.68 -8.22
CA GLU A 206 -13.42 14.23 -9.51
C GLU A 206 -14.09 15.02 -10.63
N VAL A 207 -13.29 15.61 -11.53
CA VAL A 207 -13.74 16.47 -12.62
C VAL A 207 -13.10 16.04 -13.94
N GLU A 208 -13.84 16.20 -15.05
CA GLU A 208 -13.42 15.81 -16.39
C GLU A 208 -13.24 17.04 -17.33
N SER A 209 -13.48 18.25 -16.82
CA SER A 209 -13.37 19.50 -17.61
C SER A 209 -12.94 20.70 -16.77
N ILE A 210 -12.45 21.74 -17.44
CA ILE A 210 -12.11 23.03 -16.82
C ILE A 210 -13.35 23.73 -16.23
N ASP A 211 -14.51 23.55 -16.84
CA ASP A 211 -15.78 24.10 -16.33
C ASP A 211 -16.17 23.43 -15.00
N GLU A 212 -16.03 22.10 -14.89
CA GLU A 212 -16.26 21.38 -13.63
C GLU A 212 -15.22 21.72 -12.57
N LEU A 213 -13.94 21.91 -12.96
CA LEU A 213 -12.90 22.40 -12.06
C LEU A 213 -13.31 23.77 -11.48
N THR A 214 -13.80 24.70 -12.32
CA THR A 214 -14.28 26.02 -11.85
C THR A 214 -15.39 25.85 -10.82
N GLN A 215 -16.37 24.98 -11.08
CA GLN A 215 -17.46 24.71 -10.14
C GLN A 215 -16.96 24.10 -8.82
N ALA A 216 -15.96 23.18 -8.87
CA ALA A 216 -15.38 22.57 -7.67
C ALA A 216 -14.57 23.58 -6.84
N LEU A 217 -13.88 24.52 -7.50
CA LEU A 217 -13.18 25.65 -6.85
C LEU A 217 -14.18 26.59 -6.17
N ASP A 218 -15.25 26.97 -6.86
CA ASP A 218 -16.31 27.84 -6.32
C ASP A 218 -17.03 27.19 -5.14
N ALA A 219 -17.22 25.88 -5.18
CA ALA A 219 -17.80 25.07 -4.09
C ALA A 219 -16.86 24.87 -2.90
N GLN A 220 -15.58 25.29 -3.00
CA GLN A 220 -14.56 25.16 -1.95
C GLN A 220 -14.34 23.71 -1.50
N SER A 221 -14.16 22.78 -2.45
CA SER A 221 -13.66 21.44 -2.15
C SER A 221 -12.24 21.51 -1.56
N ASP A 222 -11.76 20.47 -0.88
CA ASP A 222 -10.39 20.45 -0.34
C ASP A 222 -9.39 20.03 -1.41
N ILE A 223 -9.79 19.08 -2.24
CA ILE A 223 -8.99 18.49 -3.32
C ILE A 223 -9.88 18.41 -4.57
N VAL A 224 -9.28 18.63 -5.74
CA VAL A 224 -9.91 18.33 -7.03
C VAL A 224 -9.03 17.34 -7.78
N MET A 225 -9.65 16.22 -8.16
CA MET A 225 -9.02 15.20 -8.99
C MET A 225 -9.34 15.50 -10.47
N LEU A 226 -8.28 15.74 -11.25
CA LEU A 226 -8.32 15.93 -12.69
C LEU A 226 -8.29 14.56 -13.36
N ASP A 227 -9.45 14.03 -13.76
CA ASP A 227 -9.53 12.69 -14.34
C ASP A 227 -9.31 12.75 -15.85
N ASN A 228 -8.31 12.00 -16.31
CA ASN A 228 -7.90 11.88 -17.73
C ASN A 228 -7.58 13.23 -18.42
N PHE A 229 -7.13 14.26 -17.69
CA PHE A 229 -6.64 15.50 -18.28
C PHE A 229 -5.33 15.24 -19.04
N ASP A 230 -5.17 15.86 -20.20
CA ASP A 230 -3.87 15.94 -20.88
C ASP A 230 -2.98 17.03 -20.25
N VAL A 231 -1.72 17.09 -20.65
CA VAL A 231 -0.73 18.06 -20.09
C VAL A 231 -1.17 19.51 -20.28
N THR A 232 -1.82 19.83 -21.40
CA THR A 232 -2.30 21.21 -21.69
C THR A 232 -3.43 21.59 -20.74
N MET A 233 -4.40 20.70 -20.54
CA MET A 233 -5.48 20.90 -19.59
C MET A 233 -4.97 20.97 -18.15
N MET A 234 -3.95 20.15 -17.78
CA MET A 234 -3.33 20.24 -16.45
C MET A 234 -2.67 21.59 -16.21
N LEU A 235 -1.94 22.15 -17.18
CA LEU A 235 -1.34 23.49 -17.08
C LEU A 235 -2.41 24.57 -16.91
N GLU A 236 -3.50 24.50 -17.68
CA GLU A 236 -4.63 25.41 -17.56
C GLU A 236 -5.29 25.30 -16.17
N ALA A 237 -5.49 24.08 -15.67
CA ALA A 237 -6.04 23.82 -14.34
C ALA A 237 -5.16 24.41 -13.23
N VAL A 238 -3.84 24.24 -13.31
CA VAL A 238 -2.88 24.82 -12.35
C VAL A 238 -2.91 26.34 -12.39
N GLU A 239 -2.94 26.94 -13.58
CA GLU A 239 -3.06 28.40 -13.73
C GLU A 239 -4.37 28.94 -13.15
N LEU A 240 -5.49 28.28 -13.43
CA LEU A 240 -6.79 28.61 -12.86
C LEU A 240 -6.75 28.53 -11.34
N ASN A 241 -6.27 27.41 -10.77
CA ASN A 241 -6.16 27.24 -9.32
C ASN A 241 -5.25 28.30 -8.67
N ASN A 242 -4.16 28.71 -9.33
CA ASN A 242 -3.28 29.77 -8.83
C ASN A 242 -4.02 31.13 -8.75
N ARG A 243 -4.92 31.44 -9.70
CA ARG A 243 -5.80 32.62 -9.61
C ARG A 243 -6.76 32.57 -8.41
N TYR A 244 -7.25 31.36 -8.05
CA TYR A 244 -8.05 31.14 -6.85
C TYR A 244 -7.20 31.20 -5.56
N LYS A 245 -5.98 30.60 -5.56
CA LYS A 245 -5.03 30.70 -4.44
C LYS A 245 -4.70 32.17 -4.09
N ALA A 246 -4.54 33.03 -5.08
CA ALA A 246 -4.32 34.48 -4.88
C ALA A 246 -5.48 35.18 -4.16
N LYS A 247 -6.69 34.60 -4.18
CA LYS A 247 -7.87 35.05 -3.44
C LYS A 247 -8.09 34.33 -2.12
N GLY A 248 -7.20 33.41 -1.72
CA GLY A 248 -7.33 32.56 -0.53
C GLY A 248 -8.30 31.39 -0.70
N LEU A 249 -8.67 31.02 -1.93
CA LEU A 249 -9.70 30.04 -2.26
C LEU A 249 -9.14 28.81 -3.02
N GLY A 250 -7.81 28.69 -3.14
CA GLY A 250 -7.19 27.58 -3.87
C GLY A 250 -7.32 26.24 -3.15
N VAL A 251 -7.35 25.17 -3.95
CA VAL A 251 -7.45 23.76 -3.52
C VAL A 251 -6.15 23.00 -3.79
N LYS A 252 -6.09 21.73 -3.40
CA LYS A 252 -5.07 20.79 -3.88
C LYS A 252 -5.54 20.16 -5.19
N LEU A 253 -4.63 20.05 -6.17
CA LEU A 253 -4.91 19.39 -7.44
C LEU A 253 -4.27 18.00 -7.45
N GLU A 254 -5.08 16.97 -7.72
CA GLU A 254 -4.65 15.61 -7.97
C GLU A 254 -4.85 15.26 -9.44
N VAL A 255 -3.91 14.50 -10.02
CA VAL A 255 -4.06 13.90 -11.36
C VAL A 255 -4.30 12.42 -11.22
N SER A 256 -5.31 11.91 -11.94
CA SER A 256 -5.65 10.49 -12.08
C SER A 256 -5.88 10.13 -13.54
N GLY A 257 -5.83 8.82 -13.87
CA GLY A 257 -6.03 8.30 -15.20
C GLY A 257 -4.71 8.00 -15.93
N ASP A 258 -4.56 6.77 -16.41
CA ASP A 258 -3.48 6.23 -17.28
C ASP A 258 -2.04 6.69 -16.99
N VAL A 259 -1.73 6.95 -15.69
CA VAL A 259 -0.38 7.34 -15.24
C VAL A 259 0.56 6.14 -15.28
N THR A 260 1.63 6.28 -16.07
CA THR A 260 2.70 5.28 -16.17
C THR A 260 4.03 5.82 -15.64
N ILE A 261 5.01 4.95 -15.46
CA ILE A 261 6.37 5.33 -15.05
C ILE A 261 7.03 6.28 -16.06
N ASP A 262 6.62 6.24 -17.33
CA ASP A 262 7.18 7.07 -18.40
C ASP A 262 6.49 8.42 -18.50
N THR A 263 5.22 8.52 -18.12
CA THR A 263 4.43 9.77 -18.22
C THR A 263 4.46 10.62 -16.95
N ILE A 264 4.65 10.02 -15.77
CA ILE A 264 4.51 10.68 -14.47
C ILE A 264 5.36 11.94 -14.31
N SER A 265 6.61 11.94 -14.82
CA SER A 265 7.51 13.11 -14.75
C SER A 265 6.97 14.32 -15.53
N ASN A 266 6.28 14.08 -16.65
CA ASN A 266 5.67 15.16 -17.43
C ASN A 266 4.46 15.76 -16.68
N PHE A 267 3.66 14.92 -16.05
CA PHE A 267 2.52 15.37 -15.24
C PHE A 267 3.00 16.17 -14.01
N ALA A 268 4.03 15.70 -13.31
CA ALA A 268 4.58 16.41 -12.16
C ALA A 268 5.13 17.83 -12.53
N LYS A 269 5.69 18.00 -13.72
CA LYS A 269 6.19 19.29 -14.20
C LYS A 269 5.10 20.33 -14.44
N THR A 270 3.83 19.93 -14.54
CA THR A 270 2.71 20.88 -14.66
C THR A 270 2.45 21.68 -13.40
N GLY A 271 2.94 21.20 -12.24
CA GLY A 271 2.79 21.87 -10.95
C GLY A 271 1.56 21.41 -10.15
N VAL A 272 1.00 20.25 -10.46
CA VAL A 272 -0.04 19.59 -9.64
C VAL A 272 0.51 19.14 -8.29
N ASP A 273 -0.34 19.09 -7.27
CA ASP A 273 0.08 18.73 -5.91
C ASP A 273 0.25 17.20 -5.74
N TYR A 274 -0.65 16.42 -6.36
CA TYR A 274 -0.71 14.97 -6.23
C TYR A 274 -0.85 14.26 -7.58
N ILE A 275 -0.31 13.05 -7.65
CA ILE A 275 -0.56 12.11 -8.75
C ILE A 275 -0.89 10.75 -8.13
N SER A 276 -2.09 10.23 -8.40
CA SER A 276 -2.50 8.90 -7.91
C SER A 276 -2.26 7.81 -8.96
N VAL A 277 -1.68 6.68 -8.51
CA VAL A 277 -1.28 5.58 -9.39
C VAL A 277 -1.80 4.25 -8.87
N GLY A 278 -2.81 3.70 -9.54
CA GLY A 278 -3.36 2.39 -9.18
C GLY A 278 -2.41 1.21 -9.46
N ALA A 279 -1.45 1.38 -10.36
CA ALA A 279 -0.48 0.33 -10.71
C ALA A 279 0.38 -0.09 -9.52
N LEU A 280 0.64 0.80 -8.55
CA LEU A 280 1.45 0.51 -7.36
C LEU A 280 0.96 -0.71 -6.59
N THR A 281 -0.34 -0.91 -6.51
CA THR A 281 -0.97 -1.92 -5.68
C THR A 281 -1.72 -3.00 -6.46
N LYS A 282 -2.08 -2.77 -7.73
CA LYS A 282 -2.77 -3.78 -8.56
C LYS A 282 -1.83 -4.63 -9.42
N HIS A 283 -0.64 -4.13 -9.76
CA HIS A 283 0.36 -4.83 -10.59
C HIS A 283 1.61 -5.16 -9.76
N VAL A 284 1.43 -6.06 -8.80
CA VAL A 284 2.49 -6.45 -7.88
C VAL A 284 3.43 -7.45 -8.54
N ARG A 285 4.71 -7.11 -8.63
CA ARG A 285 5.80 -8.02 -8.92
C ARG A 285 6.57 -8.28 -7.61
N ALA A 286 6.52 -9.50 -7.13
CA ALA A 286 7.20 -9.89 -5.90
C ALA A 286 8.73 -9.75 -6.01
N LEU A 287 9.38 -9.34 -4.92
CA LEU A 287 10.84 -9.36 -4.80
C LEU A 287 11.33 -10.80 -4.65
N ASP A 288 12.38 -11.19 -5.37
CA ASP A 288 12.92 -12.56 -5.28
C ASP A 288 13.75 -12.75 -4.00
N LEU A 289 13.28 -13.66 -3.14
CA LEU A 289 13.87 -13.96 -1.85
C LEU A 289 14.28 -15.44 -1.76
N SER A 290 15.22 -15.73 -0.87
CA SER A 290 15.62 -17.11 -0.56
C SER A 290 15.88 -17.26 0.94
N LEU A 291 15.25 -18.27 1.54
CA LEU A 291 15.55 -18.70 2.89
C LEU A 291 16.24 -20.06 2.84
N ARG A 292 17.30 -20.25 3.63
CA ARG A 292 18.06 -21.51 3.69
C ARG A 292 18.42 -21.84 5.12
N LEU A 293 18.16 -23.08 5.53
CA LEU A 293 18.73 -23.65 6.75
C LEU A 293 20.25 -23.76 6.61
N LYS A 294 20.95 -23.53 7.72
CA LYS A 294 22.40 -23.71 7.87
C LYS A 294 22.73 -25.07 8.44
#